data_cd839c7742c6a5715c42b55ef32a8bd6
#
_entry.id   cd839c7742c6a5715c42b55ef32a8bd6
#
_cell.length_a   1.000
_cell.length_b   1.000
_cell.length_c   1.000
_cell.angle_alpha   90.00
_cell.angle_beta   90.00
_cell.angle_gamma   90.00
#
_symmetry.space_group_name_H-M   'P 1'
#
loop_
_entity.id
_entity.type
_entity.pdbx_description
1 polymer ?
#
loop_
_entity_poly.entity_id
_entity_poly.type
_entity_poly.pdbx_seq_one_letter_code
_entity_poly.pdbx_strand_id
1 'polypeptide(L)'
;MKDETRKNLIDVLQAAEEIQDFVSGMDLYAYQDNAVTRRAVERDFEIIGEALNRIKNTDGDLLEKISEHHRIIGFKNILIHGYDIVDGAIVWQAV
;
A
#
# COMPACT_ATOMS: atom_id res chain seq x y z
N MET A 1 20.56 -2.26 -10.99
CA MET A 1 19.25 -1.64 -10.68
C MET A 1 19.33 -0.17 -10.97
N LYS A 2 18.35 0.36 -11.69
CA LYS A 2 18.26 1.80 -12.00
C LYS A 2 18.02 2.60 -10.72
N ASP A 3 18.53 3.83 -10.66
CA ASP A 3 18.32 4.69 -9.49
C ASP A 3 16.85 4.97 -9.22
N GLU A 4 16.07 5.17 -10.28
CA GLU A 4 14.63 5.38 -10.18
C GLU A 4 13.92 4.16 -9.58
N THR A 5 14.28 2.97 -10.02
CA THR A 5 13.73 1.72 -9.49
C THR A 5 14.07 1.56 -8.01
N ARG A 6 15.30 1.87 -7.64
CA ARG A 6 15.74 1.81 -6.24
C ARG A 6 14.93 2.76 -5.37
N LYS A 7 14.72 4.00 -5.83
CA LYS A 7 13.93 4.98 -5.10
C LYS A 7 12.51 4.49 -4.88
N ASN A 8 11.88 3.96 -5.91
CA ASN A 8 10.52 3.42 -5.80
C ASN A 8 10.45 2.24 -4.84
N LEU A 9 11.46 1.36 -4.85
CA LEU A 9 11.52 0.23 -3.93
C LEU A 9 11.68 0.69 -2.48
N ILE A 10 12.49 1.72 -2.24
CA ILE A 10 12.63 2.32 -0.92
C ILE A 10 11.30 2.90 -0.45
N ASP A 11 10.56 3.58 -1.32
CA ASP A 11 9.23 4.12 -0.99
C ASP A 11 8.26 3.00 -0.58
N VAL A 12 8.29 1.87 -1.28
CA VAL A 12 7.48 0.70 -0.90
C VAL A 12 7.84 0.18 0.49
N LEU A 13 9.12 0.01 0.76
CA LEU A 13 9.59 -0.52 2.03
C LEU A 13 9.27 0.43 3.19
N GLN A 14 9.47 1.72 3.01
CA GLN A 14 9.14 2.72 4.04
C GLN A 14 7.65 2.75 4.34
N ALA A 15 6.81 2.75 3.30
CA ALA A 15 5.37 2.76 3.48
C ALA A 15 4.88 1.47 4.17
N ALA A 16 5.44 0.32 3.81
CA ALA A 16 5.10 -0.95 4.46
C ALA A 16 5.48 -0.95 5.94
N GLU A 17 6.65 -0.44 6.29
CA GLU A 17 7.07 -0.30 7.70
C GLU A 17 6.15 0.65 8.46
N GLU A 18 5.78 1.77 7.87
CA GLU A 18 4.85 2.73 8.49
C GLU A 18 3.50 2.07 8.78
N ILE A 19 2.96 1.30 7.83
CA ILE A 19 1.69 0.59 8.04
C ILE A 19 1.79 -0.32 9.27
N GLN A 20 2.86 -1.10 9.38
CA GLN A 20 3.05 -2.00 10.51
C GLN A 20 3.16 -1.23 11.84
N ASP A 21 3.85 -0.10 11.83
CA ASP A 21 3.99 0.74 13.02
C ASP A 21 2.65 1.37 13.42
N PHE A 22 1.89 1.88 12.44
CA PHE A 22 0.61 2.55 12.70
C PHE A 22 -0.42 1.60 13.33
N VAL A 23 -0.41 0.32 12.94
CA VAL A 23 -1.38 -0.66 13.42
C VAL A 23 -0.86 -1.50 14.59
N SER A 24 0.33 -1.23 15.07
CA SER A 24 0.94 -1.98 16.17
C SER A 24 0.02 -2.01 17.39
N GLY A 25 -0.29 -3.20 17.86
CA GLY A 25 -1.17 -3.41 19.01
C GLY A 25 -2.66 -3.27 18.72
N MET A 26 -3.06 -3.02 17.48
CA MET A 26 -4.48 -2.88 17.09
C MET A 26 -5.08 -4.20 16.65
N ASP A 27 -6.38 -4.37 16.97
CA ASP A 27 -7.24 -5.35 16.30
C ASP A 27 -8.11 -4.63 15.27
N LEU A 28 -8.98 -5.37 14.57
CA LEU A 28 -9.86 -4.80 13.55
C LEU A 28 -10.76 -3.68 14.14
N TYR A 29 -11.30 -3.88 15.33
CA TYR A 29 -12.19 -2.90 15.94
C TYR A 29 -11.47 -1.61 16.28
N ALA A 30 -10.28 -1.70 16.87
CA ALA A 30 -9.45 -0.53 17.18
C ALA A 30 -9.09 0.22 15.90
N TYR A 31 -8.75 -0.50 14.82
CA TYR A 31 -8.46 0.08 13.52
C TYR A 31 -9.68 0.82 12.95
N GLN A 32 -10.86 0.20 12.96
CA GLN A 32 -12.09 0.80 12.45
C GLN A 32 -12.48 2.07 13.20
N ASP A 33 -12.22 2.12 14.51
CA ASP A 33 -12.55 3.27 15.35
C ASP A 33 -11.53 4.42 15.25
N ASN A 34 -10.39 4.20 14.62
CA ASN A 34 -9.34 5.22 14.52
C ASN A 34 -9.21 5.77 13.11
N ALA A 35 -9.92 6.88 12.86
CA ALA A 35 -9.94 7.50 11.54
C ALA A 35 -8.56 8.00 11.09
N VAL A 36 -7.75 8.51 12.00
CA VAL A 36 -6.40 9.00 11.68
C VAL A 36 -5.52 7.84 11.20
N THR A 37 -5.52 6.73 11.93
CA THR A 37 -4.76 5.55 11.54
C THR A 37 -5.26 4.99 10.20
N ARG A 38 -6.59 4.90 10.01
CA ARG A 38 -7.14 4.42 8.74
C ARG A 38 -6.68 5.27 7.56
N ARG A 39 -6.73 6.59 7.68
CA ARG A 39 -6.28 7.51 6.62
C ARG A 39 -4.80 7.35 6.33
N ALA A 40 -3.98 7.20 7.38
CA ALA A 40 -2.54 7.01 7.23
C ALA A 40 -2.22 5.69 6.51
N VAL A 41 -2.88 4.60 6.90
CA VAL A 41 -2.71 3.27 6.27
C VAL A 41 -3.15 3.31 4.80
N GLU A 42 -4.32 3.88 4.53
CA GLU A 42 -4.83 4.01 3.16
C GLU A 42 -3.86 4.80 2.28
N ARG A 43 -3.32 5.90 2.79
CA ARG A 43 -2.34 6.70 2.05
C ARG A 43 -1.07 5.90 1.75
N ASP A 44 -0.57 5.13 2.71
CA ASP A 44 0.62 4.31 2.50
C ASP A 44 0.36 3.20 1.48
N PHE A 45 -0.82 2.60 1.45
CA PHE A 45 -1.18 1.65 0.39
C PHE A 45 -1.22 2.32 -0.99
N GLU A 46 -1.70 3.56 -1.08
CA GLU A 46 -1.65 4.32 -2.33
C GLU A 46 -0.21 4.54 -2.78
N ILE A 47 0.68 4.91 -1.87
CA ILE A 47 2.10 5.11 -2.16
C ILE A 47 2.73 3.81 -2.66
N ILE A 48 2.47 2.69 -2.00
CA ILE A 48 2.97 1.39 -2.41
C ILE A 48 2.49 1.05 -3.82
N GLY A 49 1.20 1.21 -4.08
CA GLY A 49 0.62 0.92 -5.39
C GLY A 49 1.19 1.78 -6.51
N GLU A 50 1.37 3.08 -6.26
CA GLU A 50 1.98 3.99 -7.22
C GLU A 50 3.44 3.63 -7.50
N ALA A 51 4.21 3.33 -6.46
CA ALA A 51 5.61 2.96 -6.58
C ALA A 51 5.76 1.64 -7.37
N LEU A 52 4.93 0.65 -7.07
CA LEU A 52 4.94 -0.62 -7.81
C LEU A 52 4.56 -0.41 -9.29
N ASN A 53 3.61 0.45 -9.56
CA ASN A 53 3.23 0.75 -10.94
C ASN A 53 4.38 1.43 -11.71
N ARG A 54 5.15 2.30 -11.07
CA ARG A 54 6.34 2.89 -11.66
C ARG A 54 7.41 1.84 -11.94
N ILE A 55 7.62 0.91 -11.01
CA ILE A 55 8.56 -0.22 -11.21
C ILE A 55 8.11 -1.06 -12.40
N LYS A 56 6.82 -1.30 -12.57
CA LYS A 56 6.28 -2.02 -13.72
C LYS A 56 6.70 -1.37 -15.04
N ASN A 57 6.71 -0.04 -15.09
CA ASN A 57 7.05 0.71 -16.29
C ASN A 57 8.55 0.83 -16.54
N THR A 58 9.38 0.72 -15.50
CA THR A 58 10.83 0.91 -15.59
C THR A 58 11.63 -0.39 -15.46
N ASP A 59 11.11 -1.37 -14.73
CA ASP A 59 11.78 -2.65 -14.48
C ASP A 59 10.73 -3.74 -14.18
N GLY A 60 10.00 -4.14 -15.22
CA GLY A 60 8.94 -5.13 -15.08
C GLY A 60 9.42 -6.49 -14.60
N ASP A 61 10.65 -6.88 -14.92
CA ASP A 61 11.22 -8.15 -14.47
C ASP A 61 11.39 -8.18 -12.94
N LEU A 62 11.80 -7.06 -12.36
CA LEU A 62 11.88 -6.95 -10.91
C LEU A 62 10.50 -7.06 -10.29
N LEU A 63 9.50 -6.42 -10.88
CA LEU A 63 8.14 -6.43 -10.38
C LEU A 63 7.58 -7.86 -10.30
N GLU A 64 7.87 -8.71 -11.29
CA GLU A 64 7.41 -10.10 -11.30
C GLU A 64 7.93 -10.91 -10.10
N LYS A 65 9.00 -10.45 -9.47
CA LYS A 65 9.56 -11.07 -8.26
C LYS A 65 8.86 -10.62 -6.98
N ILE A 66 8.01 -9.59 -7.06
CA ILE A 66 7.27 -9.06 -5.91
C ILE A 66 5.91 -9.76 -5.86
N SER A 67 5.67 -10.48 -4.76
CA SER A 67 4.43 -11.23 -4.57
C SER A 67 3.22 -10.29 -4.51
N GLU A 68 2.16 -10.66 -5.24
CA GLU A 68 0.86 -9.99 -5.19
C GLU A 68 0.86 -8.53 -5.63
N HIS A 69 1.83 -8.12 -6.44
CA HIS A 69 1.91 -6.73 -6.91
C HIS A 69 0.65 -6.29 -7.68
N HIS A 70 0.02 -7.17 -8.45
CA HIS A 70 -1.22 -6.87 -9.17
C HIS A 70 -2.35 -6.48 -8.23
N ARG A 71 -2.48 -7.20 -7.11
CA ARG A 71 -3.50 -6.93 -6.11
C ARG A 71 -3.29 -5.59 -5.43
N ILE A 72 -2.04 -5.26 -5.12
CA ILE A 72 -1.70 -4.01 -4.44
C ILE A 72 -1.96 -2.82 -5.38
N ILE A 73 -1.57 -2.90 -6.65
CA ILE A 73 -1.83 -1.85 -7.62
C ILE A 73 -3.34 -1.66 -7.84
N GLY A 74 -4.08 -2.75 -7.97
CA GLY A 74 -5.54 -2.71 -8.10
C GLY A 74 -6.20 -2.10 -6.87
N PHE A 75 -5.73 -2.44 -5.69
CA PHE A 75 -6.20 -1.90 -4.43
C PHE A 75 -5.96 -0.39 -4.33
N LYS A 76 -4.77 0.09 -4.76
CA LYS A 76 -4.48 1.51 -4.85
C LYS A 76 -5.53 2.24 -5.71
N ASN A 77 -5.91 1.67 -6.84
CA ASN A 77 -6.90 2.27 -7.72
C ASN A 77 -8.27 2.37 -7.05
N ILE A 78 -8.67 1.37 -6.28
CA ILE A 78 -9.91 1.40 -5.49
C ILE A 78 -9.85 2.52 -4.47
N LEU A 79 -8.74 2.67 -3.75
CA LEU A 79 -8.57 3.72 -2.74
C LEU A 79 -8.66 5.13 -3.33
N ILE A 80 -8.11 5.34 -4.53
CA ILE A 80 -8.08 6.66 -5.17
C ILE A 80 -9.43 6.99 -5.83
N HIS A 81 -10.05 6.02 -6.50
CA HIS A 81 -11.20 6.26 -7.39
C HIS A 81 -12.51 5.70 -6.86
N GLY A 82 -12.48 4.85 -5.84
CA GLY A 82 -13.64 4.19 -5.28
C GLY A 82 -13.80 4.44 -3.78
N TYR A 83 -13.38 5.61 -3.30
CA TYR A 83 -13.35 5.90 -1.86
C TYR A 83 -14.73 5.79 -1.18
N ASP A 84 -15.81 5.96 -1.92
CA ASP A 84 -17.16 5.82 -1.38
C ASP A 84 -17.50 4.39 -0.97
N ILE A 85 -16.77 3.42 -1.52
CA ILE A 85 -17.00 1.99 -1.27
C ILE A 85 -15.86 1.34 -0.48
N VAL A 86 -14.88 2.11 -0.02
CA VAL A 86 -13.77 1.58 0.78
C VAL A 86 -14.30 1.14 2.13
N ASP A 87 -14.12 -0.15 2.43
CA ASP A 87 -14.48 -0.75 3.71
C ASP A 87 -13.21 -0.95 4.54
N GLY A 88 -13.21 -0.44 5.78
CA GLY A 88 -12.08 -0.58 6.70
C GLY A 88 -11.69 -2.04 6.96
N ALA A 89 -12.64 -2.97 6.94
CA ALA A 89 -12.34 -4.38 7.11
C ALA A 89 -11.53 -4.95 5.95
N ILE A 90 -11.82 -4.50 4.71
CA ILE A 90 -11.07 -4.92 3.53
C ILE A 90 -9.64 -4.39 3.59
N VAL A 91 -9.46 -3.13 3.97
CA VAL A 91 -8.13 -2.53 4.14
C VAL A 91 -7.34 -3.26 5.21
N TRP A 92 -7.99 -3.56 6.33
CA TRP A 92 -7.35 -4.30 7.44
C TRP A 92 -6.82 -5.65 7.00
N GLN A 93 -7.54 -6.36 6.14
CA GLN A 93 -7.07 -7.66 5.62
C GLN A 93 -5.80 -7.53 4.79
N ALA A 94 -5.55 -6.38 4.16
CA ALA A 94 -4.34 -6.14 3.37
C ALA A 94 -3.13 -5.77 4.24
N VAL A 95 -3.35 -5.33 5.46
CA VAL A 95 -2.27 -5.02 6.41
C VAL A 95 -1.44 -6.29 6.82
#